data_af1638d8719bec1fd7c9dc7b96b03fca
#
_entry.id   af1638d8719bec1fd7c9dc7b96b03fca
#
_cell.length_a   1.000
_cell.length_b   1.000
_cell.length_c   1.000
_cell.angle_alpha   90.00
_cell.angle_beta   90.00
_cell.angle_gamma   90.00
#
_symmetry.space_group_name_H-M   'P 1'
#
loop_
_entity.id
_entity.type
_entity.pdbx_description
1 polymer ?
#
loop_
_entity_poly.entity_id
_entity_poly.type
_entity_poly.pdbx_seq_one_letter_code
_entity_poly.pdbx_strand_id
1 'polypeptide(L)'
;MQQKREGKTIMEIRKITGVVPADKRAVEAAFDSIEPQPVACCNWPEQYPYAPEVSFRMFHTGAYLMLRFDVAERWTMARVTEDNGEVWTDSCVEFFIAPDDSGYYYNFECTCIGRLLVGFRREREHATHATPRVMESILRNPSLGPRPFPEHKGDRK
;
A
#
# COMPACT_ATOMS: atom_id res chain seq x y z
N MET A 1 -9.82 18.16 0.43
CA MET A 1 -11.26 18.47 0.56
C MET A 1 -12.04 17.25 0.09
N GLN A 2 -12.77 16.58 0.97
CA GLN A 2 -13.55 15.39 0.62
C GLN A 2 -14.97 15.81 0.22
N GLN A 3 -15.39 15.47 -0.99
CA GLN A 3 -16.77 15.64 -1.44
C GLN A 3 -17.50 14.29 -1.37
N LYS A 4 -18.69 14.27 -0.78
CA LYS A 4 -19.60 13.12 -0.81
C LYS A 4 -20.57 13.25 -1.97
N ARG A 5 -20.57 12.32 -2.90
CA ARG A 5 -21.63 12.12 -3.89
C ARG A 5 -22.24 10.73 -3.69
N GLU A 6 -23.57 10.67 -3.41
CA GLU A 6 -24.36 9.43 -3.30
C GLU A 6 -23.73 8.33 -2.43
N GLY A 7 -23.26 8.67 -1.22
CA GLY A 7 -22.64 7.73 -0.30
C GLY A 7 -21.18 7.36 -0.59
N LYS A 8 -20.60 7.82 -1.70
CA LYS A 8 -19.18 7.63 -2.04
C LYS A 8 -18.36 8.82 -1.54
N THR A 9 -17.22 8.53 -0.93
CA THR A 9 -16.22 9.56 -0.60
C THR A 9 -15.36 9.78 -1.83
N ILE A 10 -15.24 11.04 -2.28
CA ILE A 10 -14.37 11.41 -3.39
C ILE A 10 -13.12 12.06 -2.81
N MET A 11 -11.97 11.53 -3.18
CA MET A 11 -10.66 12.10 -2.88
C MET A 11 -9.98 12.49 -4.19
N GLU A 12 -9.55 13.74 -4.28
CA GLU A 12 -8.75 14.18 -5.43
C GLU A 12 -7.29 13.79 -5.21
N ILE A 13 -6.73 13.06 -6.18
CA ILE A 13 -5.31 12.70 -6.18
C ILE A 13 -4.52 13.78 -6.89
N ARG A 14 -3.66 14.46 -6.15
CA ARG A 14 -2.86 15.59 -6.65
C ARG A 14 -1.88 15.15 -7.74
N LYS A 15 -1.81 15.91 -8.83
CA LYS A 15 -0.75 15.77 -9.83
C LYS A 15 0.49 16.57 -9.41
N ILE A 16 1.65 15.90 -9.32
CA ILE A 16 2.95 16.55 -9.07
C ILE A 16 3.87 16.20 -10.24
N THR A 17 4.29 17.23 -10.98
CA THR A 17 5.17 17.06 -12.14
C THR A 17 6.64 17.21 -11.75
N GLY A 18 7.55 16.69 -12.57
CA GLY A 18 8.99 16.80 -12.36
C GLY A 18 9.57 15.83 -11.33
N VAL A 19 8.75 14.97 -10.74
CA VAL A 19 9.23 13.92 -9.83
C VAL A 19 9.58 12.68 -10.63
N VAL A 20 10.83 12.28 -10.56
CA VAL A 20 11.34 11.03 -11.13
C VAL A 20 11.26 9.95 -10.06
N PRO A 21 10.54 8.82 -10.28
CA PRO A 21 10.34 7.79 -9.23
C PRO A 21 11.62 7.18 -8.65
N ALA A 22 12.72 7.18 -9.40
CA ALA A 22 14.02 6.71 -8.92
C ALA A 22 14.75 7.74 -8.03
N ASP A 23 14.35 9.01 -8.05
CA ASP A 23 14.89 10.05 -7.17
C ASP A 23 14.16 10.02 -5.82
N LYS A 24 14.69 9.23 -4.90
CA LYS A 24 14.09 9.05 -3.56
C LYS A 24 13.88 10.38 -2.83
N ARG A 25 14.81 11.34 -2.94
CA ARG A 25 14.72 12.63 -2.25
C ARG A 25 13.56 13.46 -2.79
N ALA A 26 13.42 13.52 -4.12
CA ALA A 26 12.31 14.23 -4.75
C ALA A 26 10.96 13.58 -4.43
N VAL A 27 10.91 12.24 -4.39
CA VAL A 27 9.72 11.47 -4.02
C VAL A 27 9.32 11.73 -2.57
N GLU A 28 10.24 11.68 -1.62
CA GLU A 28 9.95 11.97 -0.20
C GLU A 28 9.46 13.41 -0.01
N ALA A 29 10.14 14.40 -0.63
CA ALA A 29 9.71 15.79 -0.56
C ALA A 29 8.30 16.01 -1.16
N ALA A 30 7.94 15.27 -2.22
CA ALA A 30 6.60 15.30 -2.79
C ALA A 30 5.57 14.74 -1.81
N PHE A 31 5.84 13.59 -1.17
CA PHE A 31 4.96 13.03 -0.14
C PHE A 31 4.80 13.96 1.05
N ASP A 32 5.87 14.59 1.52
CA ASP A 32 5.83 15.51 2.67
C ASP A 32 4.97 16.78 2.41
N SER A 33 4.73 17.10 1.13
CA SER A 33 3.84 18.19 0.72
C SER A 33 2.35 17.83 0.72
N ILE A 34 2.00 16.59 1.07
CA ILE A 34 0.63 16.06 1.03
C ILE A 34 0.17 15.71 2.44
N GLU A 35 -1.01 16.19 2.82
CA GLU A 35 -1.65 15.82 4.08
C GLU A 35 -1.94 14.31 4.14
N PRO A 36 -1.55 13.62 5.22
CA PRO A 36 -1.83 12.22 5.39
C PRO A 36 -3.34 11.96 5.55
N GLN A 37 -3.81 10.89 4.96
CA GLN A 37 -5.17 10.43 5.12
C GLN A 37 -5.20 9.20 6.03
N PRO A 38 -6.03 9.16 7.07
CA PRO A 38 -6.06 8.02 7.97
C PRO A 38 -6.74 6.81 7.34
N VAL A 39 -6.21 5.63 7.65
CA VAL A 39 -6.93 4.37 7.49
C VAL A 39 -7.60 4.08 8.82
N ALA A 40 -8.87 4.51 8.98
CA ALA A 40 -9.51 4.63 10.28
C ALA A 40 -10.61 3.57 10.55
N CYS A 41 -10.86 2.66 9.59
CA CYS A 41 -11.89 1.64 9.76
C CYS A 41 -11.32 0.37 10.37
N CYS A 42 -11.90 -0.06 11.51
CA CYS A 42 -11.69 -1.39 12.06
C CYS A 42 -12.95 -2.22 11.75
N ASN A 43 -12.87 -3.09 10.76
CA ASN A 43 -14.05 -3.78 10.23
C ASN A 43 -14.55 -4.91 11.15
N TRP A 44 -13.67 -5.49 11.97
CA TRP A 44 -13.99 -6.62 12.86
C TRP A 44 -13.48 -6.39 14.29
N PRO A 45 -13.91 -5.32 14.99
CA PRO A 45 -13.34 -4.92 16.28
C PRO A 45 -13.57 -5.94 17.40
N GLU A 46 -14.62 -6.75 17.31
CA GLU A 46 -14.91 -7.81 18.30
C GLU A 46 -13.93 -8.99 18.19
N GLN A 47 -13.50 -9.32 16.97
CA GLN A 47 -12.56 -10.42 16.71
C GLN A 47 -11.10 -9.96 16.74
N TYR A 48 -10.85 -8.75 16.25
CA TYR A 48 -9.53 -8.14 16.11
C TYR A 48 -9.54 -6.73 16.67
N PRO A 49 -9.51 -6.59 18.00
CA PRO A 49 -9.67 -5.28 18.68
C PRO A 49 -8.45 -4.37 18.55
N TYR A 50 -7.31 -4.92 18.11
CA TYR A 50 -6.11 -4.13 17.89
C TYR A 50 -6.17 -3.43 16.54
N ALA A 51 -6.12 -2.11 16.56
CA ALA A 51 -6.01 -1.29 15.36
C ALA A 51 -4.71 -0.46 15.44
N PRO A 52 -3.74 -0.69 14.54
CA PRO A 52 -2.56 0.16 14.45
C PRO A 52 -2.94 1.56 13.95
N GLU A 53 -2.11 2.54 14.24
CA GLU A 53 -2.23 3.86 13.62
C GLU A 53 -1.64 3.80 12.22
N VAL A 54 -2.50 4.01 11.20
CA VAL A 54 -2.12 3.94 9.80
C VAL A 54 -2.61 5.17 9.06
N SER A 55 -1.73 5.76 8.28
CA SER A 55 -2.08 6.81 7.33
C SER A 55 -1.45 6.54 5.96
N PHE A 56 -2.00 7.16 4.94
CA PHE A 56 -1.42 7.10 3.61
C PHE A 56 -1.36 8.47 2.94
N ARG A 57 -0.44 8.61 2.02
CA ARG A 57 -0.32 9.75 1.09
C ARG A 57 -0.26 9.23 -0.33
N MET A 58 -0.89 9.95 -1.24
CA MET A 58 -0.95 9.55 -2.65
C MET A 58 -0.86 10.75 -3.58
N PHE A 59 -0.09 10.61 -4.65
CA PHE A 59 -0.05 11.54 -5.77
C PHE A 59 0.22 10.81 -7.08
N HIS A 60 0.07 11.49 -8.20
CA HIS A 60 0.47 10.95 -9.49
C HIS A 60 1.34 11.94 -10.27
N THR A 61 2.22 11.41 -11.13
CA THR A 61 3.05 12.23 -12.02
C THR A 61 2.42 12.40 -13.40
N GLY A 62 1.35 11.68 -13.68
CA GLY A 62 0.75 11.48 -15.00
C GLY A 62 1.11 10.12 -15.58
N ALA A 63 2.31 9.61 -15.31
CA ALA A 63 2.78 8.30 -15.75
C ALA A 63 2.81 7.26 -14.62
N TYR A 64 2.98 7.71 -13.37
CA TYR A 64 3.09 6.86 -12.20
C TYR A 64 2.08 7.29 -11.13
N LEU A 65 1.48 6.32 -10.46
CA LEU A 65 0.79 6.50 -9.21
C LEU A 65 1.78 6.23 -8.08
N MET A 66 1.91 7.18 -7.15
CA MET A 66 2.83 7.12 -6.02
C MET A 66 2.01 6.99 -4.74
N LEU A 67 2.32 5.99 -3.92
CA LEU A 67 1.60 5.69 -2.69
C LEU A 67 2.61 5.42 -1.57
N ARG A 68 2.41 6.08 -0.43
CA ARG A 68 3.17 5.86 0.80
C ARG A 68 2.20 5.55 1.93
N PHE A 69 2.49 4.49 2.68
CA PHE A 69 1.86 4.20 3.95
C PHE A 69 2.82 4.54 5.09
N ASP A 70 2.30 5.18 6.11
CA ASP A 70 2.97 5.39 7.38
C ASP A 70 2.22 4.56 8.44
N VAL A 71 2.89 3.59 9.04
CA VAL A 71 2.28 2.61 9.95
C VAL A 71 3.00 2.64 11.29
N ALA A 72 2.24 2.86 12.38
CA ALA A 72 2.71 2.70 13.75
C ALA A 72 1.99 1.50 14.37
N GLU A 73 2.68 0.38 14.46
CA GLU A 73 2.14 -0.87 14.99
C GLU A 73 3.00 -1.44 16.11
N ARG A 74 2.36 -2.15 17.05
CA ARG A 74 3.03 -2.72 18.22
C ARG A 74 3.86 -3.95 17.88
N TRP A 75 3.46 -4.69 16.87
CA TRP A 75 4.06 -5.96 16.49
C TRP A 75 4.36 -5.92 14.99
N THR A 76 5.59 -6.19 14.62
CA THR A 76 6.02 -6.26 13.23
C THR A 76 6.65 -7.60 12.93
N MET A 77 6.37 -8.15 11.76
CA MET A 77 6.92 -9.40 11.28
C MET A 77 7.04 -9.36 9.75
N ALA A 78 8.13 -9.92 9.23
CA ALA A 78 8.31 -10.11 7.81
C ALA A 78 9.12 -11.38 7.55
N ARG A 79 8.45 -12.45 7.15
CA ARG A 79 9.04 -13.77 6.88
C ARG A 79 8.96 -14.17 5.42
N VAL A 80 7.99 -13.65 4.70
CA VAL A 80 7.81 -13.92 3.26
C VAL A 80 8.95 -13.29 2.48
N THR A 81 9.65 -14.10 1.68
CA THR A 81 10.85 -13.70 0.94
C THR A 81 10.63 -13.57 -0.57
N GLU A 82 9.48 -13.99 -1.06
CA GLU A 82 9.14 -14.04 -2.48
C GLU A 82 7.93 -13.15 -2.80
N ASP A 83 7.96 -12.51 -3.97
CA ASP A 83 6.81 -11.81 -4.52
C ASP A 83 5.73 -12.83 -4.92
N ASN A 84 4.47 -12.42 -4.83
CA ASN A 84 3.29 -13.27 -5.00
C ASN A 84 3.21 -14.46 -4.01
N GLY A 85 4.02 -14.45 -2.94
CA GLY A 85 3.89 -15.34 -1.81
C GLY A 85 2.73 -14.92 -0.89
N GLU A 86 2.59 -15.58 0.26
CA GLU A 86 1.54 -15.34 1.25
C GLU A 86 1.82 -14.06 2.09
N VAL A 87 2.00 -12.91 1.43
CA VAL A 87 2.42 -11.64 2.03
C VAL A 87 1.46 -11.15 3.11
N TRP A 88 0.18 -11.52 3.05
CA TRP A 88 -0.84 -11.19 4.04
C TRP A 88 -0.62 -11.84 5.42
N THR A 89 0.30 -12.79 5.52
CA THR A 89 0.68 -13.42 6.79
C THR A 89 1.71 -12.61 7.59
N ASP A 90 2.30 -11.61 6.96
CA ASP A 90 3.26 -10.68 7.55
C ASP A 90 2.61 -9.31 7.85
N SER A 91 3.36 -8.39 8.45
CA SER A 91 2.95 -6.97 8.54
C SER A 91 2.81 -6.41 7.14
N CYS A 92 1.56 -6.21 6.72
CA CYS A 92 1.18 -5.93 5.35
C CYS A 92 0.21 -4.75 5.26
N VAL A 93 0.36 -3.94 4.23
CA VAL A 93 -0.61 -2.94 3.80
C VAL A 93 -1.20 -3.34 2.46
N GLU A 94 -2.46 -3.00 2.23
CA GLU A 94 -3.17 -3.38 1.02
C GLU A 94 -3.73 -2.15 0.31
N PHE A 95 -3.71 -2.19 -1.01
CA PHE A 95 -4.31 -1.17 -1.87
C PHE A 95 -5.12 -1.83 -2.98
N PHE A 96 -6.39 -1.46 -3.08
CA PHE A 96 -7.30 -1.98 -4.10
C PHE A 96 -7.66 -0.87 -5.07
N ILE A 97 -7.62 -1.15 -6.36
CA ILE A 97 -8.01 -0.20 -7.41
C ILE A 97 -8.82 -0.88 -8.51
N ALA A 98 -10.00 -0.34 -8.77
CA ALA A 98 -10.82 -0.67 -9.94
C ALA A 98 -10.71 0.51 -10.93
N PRO A 99 -10.07 0.33 -12.08
CA PRO A 99 -9.85 1.42 -13.03
C PRO A 99 -11.10 1.83 -13.80
N ASP A 100 -12.11 0.95 -13.82
CA ASP A 100 -13.38 1.14 -14.52
C ASP A 100 -14.52 0.39 -13.84
N ASP A 101 -15.70 0.44 -14.42
CA ASP A 101 -16.92 -0.21 -13.92
C ASP A 101 -17.11 -1.67 -14.41
N SER A 102 -16.08 -2.31 -14.94
CA SER A 102 -16.13 -3.72 -15.41
C SER A 102 -16.34 -4.75 -14.31
N GLY A 103 -16.16 -4.34 -13.05
CA GLY A 103 -16.18 -5.19 -11.88
C GLY A 103 -14.84 -5.89 -11.61
N TYR A 104 -13.84 -5.65 -12.45
CA TYR A 104 -12.48 -6.12 -12.20
C TYR A 104 -11.70 -5.09 -11.36
N TYR A 105 -10.78 -5.59 -10.53
CA TYR A 105 -9.91 -4.77 -9.71
C TYR A 105 -8.52 -5.39 -9.58
N TYR A 106 -7.57 -4.54 -9.28
CA TYR A 106 -6.24 -4.96 -8.83
C TYR A 106 -6.16 -4.85 -7.33
N ASN A 107 -5.55 -5.85 -6.69
CA ASN A 107 -5.17 -5.74 -5.31
C ASN A 107 -3.64 -5.84 -5.19
N PHE A 108 -3.08 -4.90 -4.43
CA PHE A 108 -1.66 -4.83 -4.12
C PHE A 108 -1.52 -5.05 -2.62
N GLU A 109 -0.80 -6.09 -2.24
CA GLU A 109 -0.51 -6.42 -0.85
C GLU A 109 0.99 -6.30 -0.65
N CYS A 110 1.45 -5.39 0.21
CA CYS A 110 2.86 -5.06 0.38
C CYS A 110 3.31 -5.27 1.81
N THR A 111 4.30 -6.12 2.05
CA THR A 111 4.90 -6.30 3.36
C THR A 111 5.78 -5.12 3.74
N CYS A 112 6.05 -4.94 5.04
CA CYS A 112 6.93 -3.90 5.56
C CYS A 112 8.39 -3.98 5.07
N ILE A 113 8.79 -5.07 4.40
CA ILE A 113 10.09 -5.23 3.73
C ILE A 113 10.00 -5.14 2.20
N GLY A 114 8.83 -4.77 1.66
CA GLY A 114 8.62 -4.55 0.23
C GLY A 114 8.39 -5.81 -0.61
N ARG A 115 8.04 -6.97 0.00
CA ARG A 115 7.50 -8.07 -0.77
C ARG A 115 6.08 -7.76 -1.16
N LEU A 116 5.74 -8.05 -2.40
CA LEU A 116 4.51 -7.60 -3.01
C LEU A 116 3.76 -8.76 -3.66
N LEU A 117 2.46 -8.85 -3.39
CA LEU A 117 1.53 -9.62 -4.20
C LEU A 117 0.69 -8.64 -5.01
N VAL A 118 0.53 -8.92 -6.29
CA VAL A 118 -0.38 -8.18 -7.16
C VAL A 118 -1.31 -9.16 -7.83
N GLY A 119 -2.59 -9.03 -7.51
CA GLY A 119 -3.67 -9.85 -8.06
C GLY A 119 -4.60 -9.02 -8.95
N PHE A 120 -4.94 -9.54 -10.12
CA PHE A 120 -6.05 -9.07 -10.94
C PHE A 120 -7.24 -9.98 -10.70
N ARG A 121 -8.37 -9.42 -10.28
CA ARG A 121 -9.51 -10.16 -9.74
C ARG A 121 -10.84 -9.59 -10.21
N ARG A 122 -11.84 -10.46 -10.27
CA ARG A 122 -13.26 -10.09 -10.27
C ARG A 122 -13.92 -10.56 -8.97
N GLU A 123 -13.44 -11.68 -8.45
CA GLU A 123 -13.91 -12.33 -7.22
C GLU A 123 -12.71 -12.53 -6.28
N ARG A 124 -12.99 -12.65 -4.99
CA ARG A 124 -11.93 -12.77 -3.98
C ARG A 124 -11.05 -14.01 -4.17
N GLU A 125 -11.65 -15.11 -4.60
CA GLU A 125 -11.03 -16.45 -4.58
C GLU A 125 -10.14 -16.75 -5.78
N HIS A 126 -10.31 -16.01 -6.88
CA HIS A 126 -9.59 -16.27 -8.14
C HIS A 126 -8.80 -15.05 -8.57
N ALA A 127 -7.50 -15.12 -8.41
CA ALA A 127 -6.59 -14.07 -8.86
C ALA A 127 -5.71 -14.55 -10.00
N THR A 128 -5.51 -13.69 -11.00
CA THR A 128 -4.36 -13.78 -11.89
C THR A 128 -3.24 -12.93 -11.32
N HIS A 129 -2.14 -13.54 -10.93
CA HIS A 129 -1.01 -12.81 -10.37
C HIS A 129 -0.21 -12.09 -11.45
N ALA A 130 0.34 -10.95 -11.08
CA ALA A 130 1.24 -10.20 -11.96
C ALA A 130 2.48 -11.02 -12.29
N THR A 131 2.92 -10.91 -13.54
CA THR A 131 4.14 -11.57 -14.02
C THR A 131 5.40 -10.96 -13.39
N PRO A 132 6.54 -11.65 -13.34
CA PRO A 132 7.80 -11.11 -12.83
C PRO A 132 8.16 -9.77 -13.49
N ARG A 133 7.95 -9.61 -14.80
CA ARG A 133 8.19 -8.36 -15.51
C ARG A 133 7.36 -7.19 -14.98
N VAL A 134 6.10 -7.42 -14.63
CA VAL A 134 5.23 -6.40 -14.02
C VAL A 134 5.73 -6.08 -12.62
N MET A 135 6.08 -7.11 -11.82
CA MET A 135 6.58 -6.93 -10.46
C MET A 135 7.88 -6.10 -10.42
N GLU A 136 8.79 -6.32 -11.36
CA GLU A 136 10.04 -5.55 -11.50
C GLU A 136 9.81 -4.08 -11.87
N SER A 137 8.70 -3.76 -12.53
CA SER A 137 8.34 -2.38 -12.88
C SER A 137 7.78 -1.57 -11.70
N ILE A 138 7.42 -2.22 -10.60
CA ILE A 138 6.87 -1.57 -9.41
C ILE A 138 8.01 -1.23 -8.46
N LEU A 139 8.31 0.05 -8.35
CA LEU A 139 9.34 0.54 -7.43
C LEU A 139 8.85 0.48 -5.99
N ARG A 140 9.71 0.00 -5.09
CA ARG A 140 9.41 -0.21 -3.66
C ARG A 140 10.52 0.38 -2.82
N ASN A 141 10.15 1.06 -1.76
CA ASN A 141 11.11 1.67 -0.83
C ASN A 141 10.70 1.42 0.62
N PRO A 142 10.85 0.17 1.13
CA PRO A 142 10.52 -0.15 2.51
C PRO A 142 11.49 0.50 3.49
N SER A 143 10.98 1.15 4.54
CA SER A 143 11.80 1.82 5.56
C SER A 143 12.62 0.85 6.41
N LEU A 144 12.11 -0.38 6.61
CA LEU A 144 12.79 -1.42 7.39
C LEU A 144 13.83 -2.22 6.59
N GLY A 145 14.04 -1.85 5.31
CA GLY A 145 14.92 -2.57 4.40
C GLY A 145 14.32 -3.89 3.91
N PRO A 146 15.03 -4.62 3.03
CA PRO A 146 14.48 -5.79 2.31
C PRO A 146 14.71 -7.14 3.01
N ARG A 147 15.28 -7.16 4.23
CA ARG A 147 15.65 -8.41 4.91
C ARG A 147 14.50 -8.92 5.78
N PRO A 148 14.17 -10.23 5.69
CA PRO A 148 13.18 -10.83 6.56
C PRO A 148 13.63 -10.81 8.03
N PHE A 149 12.65 -10.80 8.92
CA PHE A 149 12.86 -10.84 10.37
C PHE A 149 11.69 -11.51 11.07
N PRO A 150 11.93 -12.16 12.24
CA PRO A 150 10.87 -12.74 13.06
C PRO A 150 10.02 -11.64 13.71
N GLU A 151 8.90 -12.05 14.30
CA GLU A 151 8.05 -11.12 15.04
C GLU A 151 8.87 -10.30 16.07
N HIS A 152 8.65 -9.01 16.02
CA HIS A 152 9.30 -8.04 16.90
C HIS A 152 8.24 -7.17 17.58
N LYS A 153 8.38 -6.98 18.88
CA LYS A 153 7.55 -6.07 19.67
C LYS A 153 8.27 -4.75 19.88
N GLY A 154 7.59 -3.64 19.57
CA GLY A 154 8.10 -2.29 19.72
C GLY A 154 8.40 -1.63 18.37
N ASP A 155 8.64 -0.31 18.43
CA ASP A 155 8.92 0.48 17.25
C ASP A 155 10.25 0.07 16.61
N ARG A 156 10.19 -0.43 15.40
CA ARG A 156 11.36 -0.50 14.53
C ARG A 156 11.45 0.82 13.79
N LYS A 157 12.42 1.63 14.18
CA LYS A 157 12.78 2.84 13.45
C LYS A 157 13.78 2.53 12.35
#